data_93d041fb8e9900f591019a379c1bcce4
#
_entry.id   93d041fb8e9900f591019a379c1bcce4
#
_cell.length_a   1.000
_cell.length_b   1.000
_cell.length_c   1.000
_cell.angle_alpha   90.00
_cell.angle_beta   90.00
_cell.angle_gamma   90.00
#
_symmetry.space_group_name_H-M   'P 1'
#
loop_
_entity.id
_entity.type
_entity.pdbx_description
1 polymer ?
#
loop_
_entity_poly.entity_id
_entity_poly.type
_entity_poly.pdbx_seq_one_letter_code
_entity_poly.pdbx_strand_id
1 'polypeptide(L)'
;AEDGIRDLVRSRGLGDVYKRQGIGEIKNKLWDPLKRAFADLEIRNNIVIGGAYKDKIFVSFVSHLTGTFINQWLGVPPTNKTIYLRTCHCHQITNNKIIKSYILIDTVDFIRQAGYWPIHKSLGAEGMWPAPITGDGENNSNLDKELSMKSLHQSLTMQISLGTKPEMEPTFSTDNIRYNLINDHEQKKYWHPKMMWFGPSGVGTARGLKGFVDHHQLPFRLTFKERDYNTIGHYVEIGDGNYSMTGGWHSIKSKYGSNHWLGFEPNNVMVEMRVMDFYLHHEGLIRENWVPIDIAYILKQIGVDIFELIHKK
;
A
#
# COMPACT_ATOMS: atom_id res chain seq x y z
N ALA A 1 -9.16 -16.29 -27.06
CA ALA A 1 -9.75 -15.30 -26.15
C ALA A 1 -8.97 -13.97 -26.31
N GLU A 2 -9.34 -13.23 -27.38
CA GLU A 2 -8.62 -12.02 -27.79
C GLU A 2 -9.40 -10.72 -27.51
N ASP A 3 -10.49 -10.78 -26.75
CA ASP A 3 -11.34 -9.63 -26.53
C ASP A 3 -11.16 -9.07 -25.10
N GLY A 4 -10.40 -7.99 -24.98
CA GLY A 4 -10.24 -7.24 -23.73
C GLY A 4 -9.15 -6.18 -23.74
N ILE A 5 -8.68 -5.76 -24.91
CA ILE A 5 -7.59 -4.79 -24.96
C ILE A 5 -7.96 -3.65 -25.90
N ARG A 6 -8.70 -2.70 -25.39
CA ARG A 6 -8.75 -1.34 -25.96
C ARG A 6 -9.20 -0.41 -24.86
N ASP A 7 -8.20 0.20 -24.22
CA ASP A 7 -8.20 1.62 -23.86
C ASP A 7 -6.84 1.95 -23.27
N LEU A 8 -5.96 2.32 -24.16
CA LEU A 8 -4.64 2.87 -23.86
C LEU A 8 -4.81 4.36 -23.70
N VAL A 9 -4.75 4.84 -22.48
CA VAL A 9 -4.68 6.26 -22.23
C VAL A 9 -3.26 6.71 -22.02
N ARG A 10 -2.92 7.79 -22.66
CA ARG A 10 -1.65 8.51 -22.55
C ARG A 10 -1.47 9.10 -21.16
N SER A 11 -0.39 8.75 -20.45
CA SER A 11 0.08 9.60 -19.38
C SER A 11 1.57 9.44 -19.09
N ARG A 12 2.16 10.51 -18.60
CA ARG A 12 3.56 10.62 -18.20
C ARG A 12 3.63 10.43 -16.68
N GLY A 13 3.93 9.25 -16.20
CA GLY A 13 4.12 8.97 -14.79
C GLY A 13 3.57 7.61 -14.34
N LEU A 14 4.12 7.02 -13.26
CA LEU A 14 3.64 5.77 -12.68
C LEU A 14 2.29 5.90 -11.93
N GLY A 15 1.72 7.08 -11.82
CA GLY A 15 0.42 7.33 -11.22
C GLY A 15 -0.78 6.82 -12.03
N ASP A 16 -0.56 6.28 -13.22
CA ASP A 16 -1.63 5.73 -14.05
C ASP A 16 -1.82 4.24 -13.85
N VAL A 17 -3.09 3.85 -13.91
CA VAL A 17 -3.51 2.45 -13.94
C VAL A 17 -3.04 1.81 -15.23
N TYR A 18 -1.85 1.25 -15.21
CA TYR A 18 -1.40 0.52 -16.38
C TYR A 18 -1.69 -0.96 -16.22
N LYS A 19 -2.71 -1.42 -16.95
CA LYS A 19 -2.72 -2.80 -17.36
C LYS A 19 -1.67 -2.93 -18.46
N ARG A 20 -0.57 -3.63 -18.16
CA ARG A 20 0.42 -4.00 -19.15
C ARG A 20 0.20 -5.43 -19.57
N GLN A 21 0.33 -5.70 -20.85
CA GLN A 21 0.10 -7.03 -21.38
C GLN A 21 1.34 -7.56 -22.07
N GLY A 22 1.71 -8.76 -21.62
CA GLY A 22 2.89 -9.45 -22.13
C GLY A 22 4.20 -8.92 -21.56
N ILE A 23 5.19 -9.80 -21.58
CA ILE A 23 6.52 -9.56 -21.00
C ILE A 23 7.25 -8.38 -21.65
N GLY A 24 7.03 -8.18 -22.97
CA GLY A 24 7.66 -7.09 -23.73
C GLY A 24 7.20 -5.71 -23.24
N GLU A 25 5.90 -5.54 -23.01
CA GLU A 25 5.39 -4.25 -22.54
C GLU A 25 5.82 -3.96 -21.09
N ILE A 26 5.77 -4.96 -20.20
CA ILE A 26 6.24 -4.84 -18.82
C ILE A 26 7.73 -4.49 -18.79
N LYS A 27 8.54 -5.17 -19.61
CA LYS A 27 9.96 -4.88 -19.74
C LYS A 27 10.19 -3.44 -20.19
N ASN A 28 9.59 -3.03 -21.30
CA ASN A 28 9.87 -1.73 -21.93
C ASN A 28 9.32 -0.54 -21.11
N LYS A 29 8.23 -0.72 -20.36
CA LYS A 29 7.53 0.38 -19.67
C LYS A 29 7.84 0.46 -18.19
N LEU A 30 8.29 -0.61 -17.56
CA LEU A 30 8.64 -0.64 -16.15
C LEU A 30 10.13 -0.96 -15.92
N TRP A 31 10.58 -2.14 -16.34
CA TRP A 31 11.90 -2.61 -15.93
C TRP A 31 13.06 -1.92 -16.67
N ASP A 32 12.95 -1.66 -17.97
CA ASP A 32 14.01 -0.96 -18.71
C ASP A 32 14.18 0.50 -18.29
N PRO A 33 13.10 1.28 -18.04
CA PRO A 33 13.24 2.61 -17.42
C PRO A 33 13.89 2.58 -16.04
N LEU A 34 13.50 1.64 -15.16
CA LEU A 34 14.11 1.47 -13.85
C LEU A 34 15.61 1.12 -13.97
N LYS A 35 15.96 0.15 -14.80
CA LYS A 35 17.37 -0.25 -14.98
C LYS A 35 18.23 0.84 -15.62
N ARG A 36 17.65 1.71 -16.44
CA ARG A 36 18.36 2.89 -16.94
C ARG A 36 18.59 3.93 -15.87
N ALA A 37 17.60 4.12 -14.99
CA ALA A 37 17.70 5.07 -13.90
C ALA A 37 18.66 4.61 -12.80
N PHE A 38 18.71 3.30 -12.55
CA PHE A 38 19.50 2.65 -11.51
C PHE A 38 20.30 1.50 -12.14
N ALA A 39 21.54 1.78 -12.59
CA ALA A 39 22.33 0.80 -13.34
C ALA A 39 22.72 -0.44 -12.51
N ASP A 40 22.84 -0.27 -11.20
CA ASP A 40 23.17 -1.29 -10.19
C ASP A 40 21.93 -1.78 -9.43
N LEU A 41 20.74 -1.73 -10.07
CA LEU A 41 19.47 -2.07 -9.43
C LEU A 41 19.44 -3.51 -8.96
N GLU A 42 19.16 -3.68 -7.67
CA GLU A 42 18.90 -4.98 -7.04
C GLU A 42 17.59 -4.98 -6.25
N ILE A 43 17.04 -6.15 -5.99
CA ILE A 43 15.89 -6.33 -5.09
C ILE A 43 16.34 -6.89 -3.76
N ARG A 44 15.87 -6.29 -2.67
CA ARG A 44 16.07 -6.74 -1.29
C ARG A 44 14.72 -7.03 -0.66
N ASN A 45 14.44 -8.29 -0.46
CA ASN A 45 13.19 -8.71 0.15
C ASN A 45 13.22 -8.52 1.66
N ASN A 46 12.09 -8.16 2.23
CA ASN A 46 11.87 -8.09 3.67
C ASN A 46 10.88 -9.18 4.12
N ILE A 47 9.88 -9.46 3.28
CA ILE A 47 8.84 -10.46 3.52
C ILE A 47 8.58 -11.17 2.19
N VAL A 48 8.54 -12.50 2.22
CA VAL A 48 8.12 -13.33 1.09
C VAL A 48 7.12 -14.35 1.63
N ILE A 49 5.90 -14.33 1.13
CA ILE A 49 4.83 -15.23 1.53
C ILE A 49 4.13 -15.84 0.33
N GLY A 50 3.59 -17.03 0.51
CA GLY A 50 2.85 -17.73 -0.52
C GLY A 50 1.56 -18.36 0.00
N GLY A 51 0.59 -18.53 -0.86
CA GLY A 51 -0.66 -19.18 -0.48
C GLY A 51 -1.65 -19.34 -1.63
N ALA A 52 -2.73 -20.05 -1.34
CA ALA A 52 -3.83 -20.25 -2.27
C ALA A 52 -5.02 -19.33 -1.92
N TYR A 53 -5.64 -18.75 -2.94
CA TYR A 53 -6.88 -18.01 -2.83
C TYR A 53 -7.77 -18.24 -4.06
N LYS A 54 -9.01 -18.71 -3.85
CA LYS A 54 -9.97 -19.02 -4.93
C LYS A 54 -9.35 -19.88 -6.05
N ASP A 55 -8.78 -21.01 -5.67
CA ASP A 55 -8.11 -21.99 -6.56
C ASP A 55 -6.91 -21.48 -7.35
N LYS A 56 -6.35 -20.34 -6.94
CA LYS A 56 -5.16 -19.72 -7.53
C LYS A 56 -4.03 -19.68 -6.52
N ILE A 57 -2.81 -19.87 -7.00
CA ILE A 57 -1.60 -19.72 -6.19
C ILE A 57 -1.04 -18.33 -6.34
N PHE A 58 -0.69 -17.71 -5.22
CA PHE A 58 -0.06 -16.41 -5.17
C PHE A 58 1.25 -16.45 -4.41
N VAL A 59 2.20 -15.63 -4.84
CA VAL A 59 3.41 -15.29 -4.11
C VAL A 59 3.46 -13.78 -3.99
N SER A 60 3.65 -13.30 -2.78
CA SER A 60 3.63 -11.86 -2.48
C SER A 60 4.83 -11.48 -1.64
N PHE A 61 5.35 -10.28 -1.83
CA PHE A 61 6.50 -9.81 -1.07
C PHE A 61 6.52 -8.29 -0.86
N VAL A 62 7.09 -7.91 0.28
CA VAL A 62 7.51 -6.56 0.62
C VAL A 62 9.01 -6.48 0.39
N SER A 63 9.45 -5.49 -0.38
CA SER A 63 10.85 -5.39 -0.79
C SER A 63 11.29 -3.94 -0.95
N HIS A 64 12.59 -3.75 -1.08
CA HIS A 64 13.18 -2.54 -1.62
C HIS A 64 13.87 -2.86 -2.96
N LEU A 65 13.58 -2.06 -3.98
CA LEU A 65 14.43 -1.96 -5.16
C LEU A 65 15.48 -0.91 -4.83
N THR A 66 16.74 -1.29 -4.73
CA THR A 66 17.81 -0.38 -4.34
C THR A 66 18.86 -0.25 -5.43
N GLY A 67 19.43 0.94 -5.57
CA GLY A 67 20.48 1.23 -6.53
C GLY A 67 20.91 2.69 -6.49
N THR A 68 21.95 3.00 -7.23
CA THR A 68 22.46 4.36 -7.40
C THR A 68 21.64 5.08 -8.48
N PHE A 69 20.98 6.18 -8.12
CA PHE A 69 20.10 6.94 -9.02
C PHE A 69 20.92 7.85 -9.94
N ILE A 70 21.24 7.37 -11.13
CA ILE A 70 22.18 8.00 -12.07
C ILE A 70 21.55 8.65 -13.30
N ASN A 71 20.30 8.29 -13.65
CA ASN A 71 19.58 8.90 -14.76
C ASN A 71 18.16 9.28 -14.36
N GLN A 72 17.62 10.30 -15.01
CA GLN A 72 16.26 10.80 -14.75
C GLN A 72 15.22 9.68 -14.85
N TRP A 73 14.30 9.65 -13.88
CA TRP A 73 13.16 8.75 -13.85
C TRP A 73 11.91 9.48 -13.36
N LEU A 74 10.78 9.29 -14.05
CA LEU A 74 9.49 9.95 -13.77
C LEU A 74 9.58 11.50 -13.71
N GLY A 75 10.47 12.09 -14.48
CA GLY A 75 10.72 13.54 -14.42
C GLY A 75 11.64 13.99 -13.29
N VAL A 76 11.99 13.11 -12.34
CA VAL A 76 12.90 13.44 -11.22
C VAL A 76 14.35 13.39 -11.69
N PRO A 77 15.14 14.45 -11.50
CA PRO A 77 16.56 14.49 -11.85
C PRO A 77 17.38 13.50 -10.99
N PRO A 78 18.49 12.94 -11.53
CA PRO A 78 19.36 12.03 -10.79
C PRO A 78 20.08 12.72 -9.63
N THR A 79 20.27 11.99 -8.55
CA THR A 79 20.99 12.49 -7.36
C THR A 79 22.40 11.94 -7.23
N ASN A 80 22.74 10.90 -7.99
CA ASN A 80 23.96 10.10 -7.84
C ASN A 80 24.13 9.49 -6.43
N LYS A 81 23.01 9.30 -5.72
CA LYS A 81 22.96 8.70 -4.39
C LYS A 81 22.19 7.38 -4.44
N THR A 82 22.44 6.52 -3.46
CA THR A 82 21.64 5.32 -3.26
C THR A 82 20.21 5.69 -2.89
N ILE A 83 19.25 5.02 -3.51
CA ILE A 83 17.81 5.12 -3.21
C ILE A 83 17.29 3.72 -2.91
N TYR A 84 16.42 3.63 -1.91
CA TYR A 84 15.67 2.45 -1.52
C TYR A 84 14.20 2.65 -1.91
N LEU A 85 13.80 2.15 -3.07
CA LEU A 85 12.40 2.22 -3.51
C LEU A 85 11.59 1.17 -2.76
N ARG A 86 10.71 1.59 -1.88
CA ARG A 86 9.74 0.69 -1.24
C ARG A 86 8.80 0.11 -2.29
N THR A 87 8.67 -1.20 -2.33
CA THR A 87 7.81 -1.88 -3.30
C THR A 87 7.14 -3.09 -2.69
N CYS A 88 5.91 -3.34 -3.14
CA CYS A 88 5.18 -4.55 -2.82
C CYS A 88 4.70 -5.21 -4.10
N HIS A 89 4.80 -6.52 -4.13
CA HIS A 89 4.44 -7.33 -5.28
C HIS A 89 3.47 -8.42 -4.86
N CYS A 90 2.54 -8.76 -5.76
CA CYS A 90 1.73 -9.95 -5.65
C CYS A 90 1.61 -10.59 -7.03
N HIS A 91 2.06 -11.82 -7.15
CA HIS A 91 2.11 -12.55 -8.40
C HIS A 91 1.21 -13.78 -8.33
N GLN A 92 0.33 -13.93 -9.32
CA GLN A 92 -0.41 -15.16 -9.53
C GLN A 92 0.45 -16.14 -10.34
N ILE A 93 0.59 -17.35 -9.82
CA ILE A 93 1.40 -18.42 -10.39
C ILE A 93 0.50 -19.52 -10.97
N THR A 94 0.81 -19.96 -12.16
CA THR A 94 0.19 -21.14 -12.79
C THR A 94 1.26 -21.89 -13.57
N ASN A 95 1.37 -23.21 -13.39
CA ASN A 95 2.38 -24.06 -14.06
C ASN A 95 3.80 -23.47 -13.94
N ASN A 96 4.18 -23.05 -12.73
CA ASN A 96 5.47 -22.44 -12.41
C ASN A 96 5.79 -21.16 -13.21
N LYS A 97 4.78 -20.49 -13.73
CA LYS A 97 4.93 -19.21 -14.45
C LYS A 97 4.09 -18.12 -13.79
N ILE A 98 4.62 -16.92 -13.78
CA ILE A 98 3.86 -15.72 -13.41
C ILE A 98 2.91 -15.39 -14.56
N ILE A 99 1.61 -15.40 -14.29
CA ILE A 99 0.57 -15.08 -15.28
C ILE A 99 -0.07 -13.73 -15.04
N LYS A 100 0.02 -13.20 -13.81
CA LYS A 100 -0.48 -11.88 -13.44
C LYS A 100 0.35 -11.30 -12.30
N SER A 101 0.59 -10.01 -12.37
CA SER A 101 1.35 -9.27 -11.33
C SER A 101 0.60 -8.01 -10.93
N TYR A 102 0.60 -7.75 -9.63
CA TYR A 102 0.23 -6.48 -9.04
C TYR A 102 1.49 -5.93 -8.39
N ILE A 103 1.87 -4.70 -8.70
CA ILE A 103 3.11 -4.08 -8.22
C ILE A 103 2.78 -2.66 -7.76
N LEU A 104 3.08 -2.36 -6.52
CA LEU A 104 3.04 -1.01 -5.96
C LEU A 104 4.47 -0.55 -5.67
N ILE A 105 4.81 0.64 -6.15
CA ILE A 105 6.07 1.32 -5.82
C ILE A 105 5.70 2.63 -5.11
N ASP A 106 6.27 2.88 -3.95
CA ASP A 106 6.05 4.11 -3.20
C ASP A 106 6.82 5.27 -3.86
N THR A 107 6.21 5.86 -4.87
CA THR A 107 6.80 6.95 -5.66
C THR A 107 6.90 8.25 -4.88
N VAL A 108 6.09 8.45 -3.83
CA VAL A 108 6.21 9.60 -2.93
C VAL A 108 7.49 9.50 -2.11
N ASP A 109 7.82 8.30 -1.63
CA ASP A 109 9.09 8.06 -0.93
C ASP A 109 10.30 8.23 -1.86
N PHE A 110 10.18 7.83 -3.12
CA PHE A 110 11.20 8.08 -4.14
C PHE A 110 11.48 9.59 -4.30
N ILE A 111 10.44 10.39 -4.46
CA ILE A 111 10.54 11.85 -4.57
C ILE A 111 11.20 12.44 -3.31
N ARG A 112 10.82 11.95 -2.13
CA ARG A 112 11.41 12.35 -0.85
C ARG A 112 12.92 12.03 -0.78
N GLN A 113 13.33 10.82 -1.15
CA GLN A 113 14.73 10.40 -1.15
C GLN A 113 15.56 11.20 -2.19
N ALA A 114 14.93 11.63 -3.28
CA ALA A 114 15.54 12.52 -4.26
C ALA A 114 15.67 13.99 -3.79
N GLY A 115 15.15 14.32 -2.59
CA GLY A 115 15.27 15.65 -1.99
C GLY A 115 14.09 16.59 -2.24
N TYR A 116 12.98 16.09 -2.76
CA TYR A 116 11.77 16.86 -3.00
C TYR A 116 10.65 16.46 -2.04
N TRP A 117 9.81 17.42 -1.65
CA TRP A 117 8.64 17.17 -0.82
C TRP A 117 7.49 18.10 -1.23
N PRO A 118 6.69 17.72 -2.23
CA PRO A 118 5.64 18.58 -2.77
C PRO A 118 4.29 18.50 -2.04
N ILE A 119 4.24 17.83 -0.89
CA ILE A 119 3.03 17.63 -0.09
C ILE A 119 3.22 18.19 1.33
N HIS A 120 2.16 18.21 2.14
CA HIS A 120 2.28 18.61 3.54
C HIS A 120 3.11 17.60 4.34
N LYS A 121 3.66 18.06 5.47
CA LYS A 121 4.39 17.21 6.39
C LYS A 121 3.51 16.08 6.89
N SER A 122 4.01 14.85 6.84
CA SER A 122 3.32 13.68 7.34
C SER A 122 3.08 13.75 8.85
N LEU A 123 1.98 13.19 9.30
CA LEU A 123 1.69 13.04 10.73
C LEU A 123 2.52 11.92 11.35
N GLY A 124 2.75 10.84 10.61
CA GLY A 124 3.61 9.73 11.00
C GLY A 124 5.09 9.97 10.66
N ALA A 125 5.96 9.07 11.08
CA ALA A 125 7.39 9.10 10.78
C ALA A 125 7.67 8.62 9.35
N GLU A 126 8.42 9.41 8.58
CA GLU A 126 8.81 9.06 7.23
C GLU A 126 10.05 8.15 7.17
N GLY A 127 10.20 7.42 6.07
CA GLY A 127 11.40 6.67 5.75
C GLY A 127 11.54 5.31 6.44
N MET A 128 10.51 4.84 7.13
CA MET A 128 10.59 3.62 7.93
C MET A 128 9.79 2.47 7.29
N TRP A 129 10.52 1.53 6.69
CA TRP A 129 10.00 0.23 6.26
C TRP A 129 11.05 -0.85 6.55
N PRO A 130 11.24 -1.21 7.81
CA PRO A 130 12.20 -2.24 8.20
C PRO A 130 11.72 -3.63 7.79
N ALA A 131 12.64 -4.60 7.82
CA ALA A 131 12.28 -6.00 7.86
C ALA A 131 11.50 -6.32 9.15
N PRO A 132 10.73 -7.44 9.19
CA PRO A 132 10.00 -7.86 10.38
C PRO A 132 10.87 -7.98 11.62
N ILE A 133 10.34 -7.58 12.77
CA ILE A 133 11.07 -7.64 14.05
C ILE A 133 11.52 -9.06 14.43
N THR A 134 10.82 -10.07 13.92
CA THR A 134 11.17 -11.49 14.12
C THR A 134 12.35 -11.96 13.27
N GLY A 135 12.72 -11.22 12.23
CA GLY A 135 13.83 -11.55 11.35
C GLY A 135 13.60 -12.73 10.42
N ASP A 136 12.37 -13.25 10.31
CA ASP A 136 12.02 -14.46 9.57
C ASP A 136 11.15 -14.21 8.31
N GLY A 137 11.05 -12.97 7.85
CA GLY A 137 10.17 -12.61 6.75
C GLY A 137 10.47 -13.27 5.41
N GLU A 138 11.69 -13.71 5.17
CA GLU A 138 12.08 -14.45 3.96
C GLU A 138 12.15 -15.97 4.17
N ASN A 139 12.19 -16.43 5.41
CA ASN A 139 12.42 -17.84 5.76
C ASN A 139 11.15 -18.48 6.31
N ASN A 140 10.07 -18.42 5.52
CA ASN A 140 8.78 -18.94 5.93
C ASN A 140 8.62 -20.40 5.48
N SER A 141 9.47 -21.27 5.99
CA SER A 141 9.43 -22.71 5.72
C SER A 141 8.33 -23.43 6.52
N ASN A 142 7.54 -22.74 7.30
CA ASN A 142 6.56 -23.34 8.17
C ASN A 142 5.25 -23.60 7.43
N LEU A 143 5.04 -24.85 7.02
CA LEU A 143 3.83 -25.35 6.37
C LEU A 143 2.64 -25.51 7.33
N ASP A 144 2.61 -24.83 8.46
CA ASP A 144 1.49 -24.85 9.40
C ASP A 144 0.26 -24.15 8.82
N LYS A 145 -0.63 -24.95 8.25
CA LYS A 145 -1.88 -24.47 7.64
C LYS A 145 -2.85 -23.89 8.65
N GLU A 146 -2.89 -24.42 9.87
CA GLU A 146 -3.79 -23.94 10.91
C GLU A 146 -3.36 -22.55 11.35
N LEU A 147 -2.08 -22.34 11.60
CA LEU A 147 -1.50 -21.03 11.93
C LEU A 147 -1.71 -20.04 10.79
N SER A 148 -1.49 -20.44 9.54
CA SER A 148 -1.71 -19.62 8.36
C SER A 148 -3.15 -19.12 8.24
N MET A 149 -4.12 -20.02 8.44
CA MET A 149 -5.54 -19.68 8.43
C MET A 149 -5.92 -18.77 9.60
N LYS A 150 -5.37 -19.02 10.78
CA LYS A 150 -5.61 -18.20 11.98
C LYS A 150 -5.11 -16.78 11.78
N SER A 151 -3.90 -16.61 11.27
CA SER A 151 -3.29 -15.30 10.96
C SER A 151 -4.14 -14.54 9.94
N LEU A 152 -4.52 -15.19 8.85
CA LEU A 152 -5.37 -14.58 7.83
C LEU A 152 -6.74 -14.19 8.40
N HIS A 153 -7.41 -15.10 9.10
CA HIS A 153 -8.73 -14.83 9.69
C HIS A 153 -8.71 -13.66 10.65
N GLN A 154 -7.68 -13.54 11.48
CA GLN A 154 -7.54 -12.43 12.42
C GLN A 154 -7.38 -11.09 11.68
N SER A 155 -6.57 -11.04 10.60
CA SER A 155 -6.41 -9.83 9.79
C SER A 155 -7.73 -9.43 9.11
N LEU A 156 -8.45 -10.38 8.53
CA LEU A 156 -9.75 -10.12 7.89
C LEU A 156 -10.79 -9.63 8.89
N THR A 157 -10.87 -10.26 10.07
CA THR A 157 -11.81 -9.86 11.11
C THR A 157 -11.50 -8.46 11.64
N MET A 158 -10.22 -8.14 11.81
CA MET A 158 -9.77 -6.80 12.18
C MET A 158 -10.17 -5.77 11.11
N GLN A 159 -9.95 -6.05 9.82
CA GLN A 159 -10.34 -5.16 8.72
C GLN A 159 -11.84 -4.94 8.66
N ILE A 160 -12.65 -5.99 8.82
CA ILE A 160 -14.12 -5.89 8.89
C ILE A 160 -14.52 -4.99 10.05
N SER A 161 -13.94 -5.19 11.21
CA SER A 161 -14.20 -4.36 12.39
C SER A 161 -13.83 -2.88 12.16
N LEU A 162 -12.73 -2.58 11.47
CA LEU A 162 -12.40 -1.22 11.06
C LEU A 162 -13.37 -0.66 10.02
N GLY A 163 -13.88 -1.49 9.14
CA GLY A 163 -14.79 -1.09 8.06
C GLY A 163 -16.20 -0.72 8.52
N THR A 164 -16.63 -1.22 9.67
CA THR A 164 -17.97 -0.93 10.19
C THR A 164 -17.97 0.44 10.90
N LYS A 165 -18.47 1.44 10.45
CA LYS A 165 -19.13 2.51 10.53
C LYS A 165 -19.56 3.59 11.32
N PRO A 166 -18.79 4.25 12.21
CA PRO A 166 -19.29 5.42 12.96
C PRO A 166 -19.40 6.70 12.13
N GLU A 167 -18.71 6.77 11.03
CA GLU A 167 -18.74 7.95 10.14
C GLU A 167 -20.08 8.18 9.43
N MET A 168 -21.04 7.29 9.61
CA MET A 168 -22.40 7.43 9.08
C MET A 168 -23.37 8.03 10.07
N GLU A 169 -22.95 8.29 11.29
CA GLU A 169 -23.81 8.89 12.31
C GLU A 169 -23.93 10.42 12.14
N PRO A 170 -25.13 10.99 12.39
CA PRO A 170 -25.36 12.43 12.29
C PRO A 170 -24.50 13.28 13.23
N THR A 171 -24.04 12.69 14.33
CA THR A 171 -23.23 13.33 15.37
C THR A 171 -21.73 13.10 15.20
N PHE A 172 -21.30 12.91 14.00
CA PHE A 172 -19.94 12.62 13.65
C PHE A 172 -18.94 13.71 14.12
N SER A 173 -18.08 13.37 15.04
CA SER A 173 -17.00 14.22 15.53
C SER A 173 -15.67 13.47 15.55
N THR A 174 -14.56 14.20 15.57
CA THR A 174 -13.22 13.62 15.66
C THR A 174 -13.02 12.78 16.91
N ASP A 175 -13.60 13.20 18.03
CA ASP A 175 -13.51 12.50 19.30
C ASP A 175 -14.33 11.20 19.29
N ASN A 176 -15.52 11.23 18.71
CA ASN A 176 -16.34 10.03 18.53
C ASN A 176 -15.63 8.98 17.66
N ILE A 177 -15.00 9.36 16.56
CA ILE A 177 -14.25 8.43 15.72
C ILE A 177 -13.10 7.81 16.53
N ARG A 178 -12.32 8.63 17.23
CA ARG A 178 -11.18 8.16 18.01
C ARG A 178 -11.63 7.20 19.11
N TYR A 179 -12.69 7.55 19.82
CA TYR A 179 -13.27 6.72 20.87
C TYR A 179 -13.74 5.37 20.30
N ASN A 180 -14.54 5.39 19.26
CA ASN A 180 -15.10 4.19 18.64
C ASN A 180 -14.01 3.26 18.10
N LEU A 181 -13.01 3.79 17.39
CA LEU A 181 -11.92 2.99 16.86
C LEU A 181 -11.04 2.33 17.95
N ILE A 182 -10.89 2.98 19.10
CA ILE A 182 -10.06 2.46 20.19
C ILE A 182 -10.85 1.57 21.14
N ASN A 183 -12.07 1.94 21.46
CA ASN A 183 -12.87 1.29 22.49
C ASN A 183 -14.03 0.46 21.95
N ASP A 184 -14.93 1.05 21.15
CA ASP A 184 -16.19 0.40 20.76
C ASP A 184 -16.00 -0.65 19.65
N HIS A 185 -15.05 -0.45 18.73
CA HIS A 185 -14.72 -1.43 17.71
C HIS A 185 -13.74 -2.50 18.22
N GLU A 186 -13.45 -2.50 19.49
CA GLU A 186 -12.63 -3.52 20.15
C GLU A 186 -11.28 -3.77 19.45
N GLN A 187 -10.72 -2.77 18.78
CA GLN A 187 -9.47 -2.91 18.03
C GLN A 187 -8.31 -3.45 18.87
N LYS A 188 -8.34 -3.18 20.20
CA LYS A 188 -7.34 -3.68 21.15
C LYS A 188 -7.22 -5.21 21.18
N LYS A 189 -8.26 -5.95 20.80
CA LYS A 189 -8.20 -7.42 20.78
C LYS A 189 -7.45 -7.99 19.58
N TYR A 190 -7.20 -7.18 18.55
CA TYR A 190 -6.48 -7.62 17.34
C TYR A 190 -5.03 -7.18 17.33
N TRP A 191 -4.72 -6.03 17.94
CA TRP A 191 -3.44 -5.39 17.82
C TRP A 191 -2.57 -5.58 19.08
N HIS A 192 -1.32 -5.97 18.85
CA HIS A 192 -0.34 -6.03 19.92
C HIS A 192 -0.10 -4.63 20.51
N PRO A 193 0.06 -4.47 21.86
CA PRO A 193 0.27 -3.16 22.49
C PRO A 193 1.47 -2.37 21.92
N LYS A 194 2.50 -3.06 21.45
CA LYS A 194 3.70 -2.47 20.82
C LYS A 194 3.63 -2.53 19.29
N MET A 195 2.43 -2.51 18.69
CA MET A 195 2.29 -2.63 17.25
C MET A 195 2.96 -1.48 16.50
N MET A 196 3.39 -1.77 15.28
CA MET A 196 3.86 -0.79 14.31
C MET A 196 2.99 -0.87 13.06
N TRP A 197 2.60 0.28 12.56
CA TRP A 197 1.93 0.44 11.28
C TRP A 197 2.83 1.23 10.33
N PHE A 198 3.34 0.57 9.30
CA PHE A 198 4.24 1.15 8.31
C PHE A 198 3.42 1.59 7.09
N GLY A 199 2.99 2.84 7.11
CA GLY A 199 2.19 3.43 6.03
C GLY A 199 3.04 3.93 4.85
N PRO A 200 2.37 4.32 3.75
CA PRO A 200 3.04 4.92 2.59
C PRO A 200 3.62 6.29 2.95
N SER A 201 4.57 6.75 2.14
CA SER A 201 5.08 8.10 2.27
C SER A 201 3.97 9.13 2.03
N GLY A 202 3.99 10.21 2.80
CA GLY A 202 2.90 11.19 2.90
C GLY A 202 1.99 10.95 4.11
N VAL A 203 1.75 9.70 4.48
CA VAL A 203 1.06 9.32 5.74
C VAL A 203 2.08 9.02 6.83
N GLY A 204 3.09 8.22 6.51
CA GLY A 204 4.19 7.85 7.41
C GLY A 204 3.85 6.69 8.35
N THR A 205 4.78 6.38 9.23
CA THR A 205 4.71 5.26 10.18
C THR A 205 4.14 5.71 11.51
N ALA A 206 3.31 4.86 12.11
CA ALA A 206 2.71 5.07 13.42
C ALA A 206 3.04 3.92 14.38
N ARG A 207 3.13 4.24 15.67
CA ARG A 207 3.35 3.27 16.75
C ARG A 207 2.15 3.22 17.69
N GLY A 208 1.75 1.98 18.00
CA GLY A 208 0.63 1.71 18.89
C GLY A 208 -0.72 2.11 18.29
N LEU A 209 -1.80 1.62 18.89
CA LEU A 209 -3.15 1.86 18.36
C LEU A 209 -3.51 3.35 18.36
N LYS A 210 -3.08 4.09 19.38
CA LYS A 210 -3.31 5.55 19.42
C LYS A 210 -2.65 6.27 18.24
N GLY A 211 -1.38 5.98 17.96
CA GLY A 211 -0.66 6.58 16.83
C GLY A 211 -1.29 6.19 15.49
N PHE A 212 -1.69 4.93 15.33
CA PHE A 212 -2.40 4.45 14.15
C PHE A 212 -3.72 5.22 13.90
N VAL A 213 -4.49 5.45 14.96
CA VAL A 213 -5.73 6.23 14.88
C VAL A 213 -5.45 7.69 14.55
N ASP A 214 -4.56 8.34 15.29
CA ASP A 214 -4.31 9.78 15.17
C ASP A 214 -3.60 10.16 13.84
N HIS A 215 -2.69 9.32 13.35
CA HIS A 215 -1.89 9.64 12.17
C HIS A 215 -2.47 9.09 10.86
N HIS A 216 -3.28 8.05 10.93
CA HIS A 216 -3.85 7.42 9.74
C HIS A 216 -5.38 7.38 9.74
N GLN A 217 -6.00 6.64 10.69
CA GLN A 217 -7.43 6.35 10.59
C GLN A 217 -8.29 7.60 10.67
N LEU A 218 -8.01 8.50 11.59
CA LEU A 218 -8.80 9.71 11.78
C LEU A 218 -8.70 10.66 10.57
N PRO A 219 -7.51 11.11 10.12
CA PRO A 219 -7.42 11.99 8.95
C PRO A 219 -7.97 11.31 7.68
N PHE A 220 -7.77 10.01 7.53
CA PHE A 220 -8.30 9.24 6.41
C PHE A 220 -9.84 9.23 6.38
N ARG A 221 -10.49 8.95 7.51
CA ARG A 221 -11.95 8.91 7.63
C ARG A 221 -12.60 10.29 7.48
N LEU A 222 -11.93 11.32 7.96
CA LEU A 222 -12.39 12.70 7.77
C LEU A 222 -12.33 13.13 6.29
N THR A 223 -11.42 12.57 5.52
CA THR A 223 -11.23 12.89 4.10
C THR A 223 -12.13 12.06 3.20
N PHE A 224 -12.09 10.73 3.36
CA PHE A 224 -12.70 9.77 2.44
C PHE A 224 -14.04 9.30 2.98
N LYS A 225 -15.08 9.99 2.53
CA LYS A 225 -16.49 9.76 2.90
C LYS A 225 -17.29 9.10 1.79
N GLU A 226 -18.52 8.72 2.07
CA GLU A 226 -19.43 8.11 1.10
C GLU A 226 -18.78 6.92 0.37
N ARG A 227 -18.35 5.92 1.15
CA ARG A 227 -17.68 4.72 0.62
C ARG A 227 -18.65 3.86 -0.18
N ASP A 228 -18.23 3.48 -1.38
CA ASP A 228 -18.95 2.49 -2.18
C ASP A 228 -18.47 1.08 -1.80
N TYR A 229 -19.27 0.38 -1.00
CA TYR A 229 -18.97 -0.98 -0.56
C TYR A 229 -19.35 -2.07 -1.58
N ASN A 230 -20.04 -1.73 -2.66
CA ASN A 230 -20.53 -2.70 -3.64
C ASN A 230 -19.48 -3.07 -4.69
N THR A 231 -18.51 -2.20 -4.94
CA THR A 231 -17.51 -2.34 -6.01
C THR A 231 -16.10 -2.60 -5.51
N ILE A 232 -15.92 -2.72 -4.20
CA ILE A 232 -14.62 -2.97 -3.57
C ILE A 232 -14.45 -4.44 -3.21
N GLY A 233 -13.22 -4.89 -3.10
CA GLY A 233 -12.91 -6.24 -2.63
C GLY A 233 -11.46 -6.62 -2.79
N HIS A 234 -11.12 -7.76 -2.19
CA HIS A 234 -9.80 -8.31 -2.32
C HIS A 234 -9.68 -9.20 -3.56
N TYR A 235 -8.60 -8.98 -4.32
CA TYR A 235 -8.21 -9.91 -5.39
C TYR A 235 -7.38 -11.07 -4.86
N VAL A 236 -6.82 -10.94 -3.64
CA VAL A 236 -6.04 -11.94 -2.94
C VAL A 236 -6.21 -11.81 -1.43
N GLU A 237 -6.26 -12.96 -0.76
CA GLU A 237 -6.24 -13.11 0.69
C GLU A 237 -5.44 -14.38 0.97
N ILE A 238 -4.25 -14.27 1.55
CA ILE A 238 -3.37 -15.40 1.86
C ILE A 238 -2.81 -15.32 3.26
N GLY A 239 -2.60 -16.47 3.87
CA GLY A 239 -1.86 -16.64 5.12
C GLY A 239 -0.70 -17.59 4.92
N ASP A 240 0.41 -17.32 5.59
CA ASP A 240 1.63 -18.11 5.55
C ASP A 240 2.35 -18.05 6.91
N GLY A 241 2.12 -19.05 7.75
CA GLY A 241 2.57 -19.07 9.14
C GLY A 241 2.04 -17.88 9.94
N ASN A 242 2.94 -17.11 10.52
CA ASN A 242 2.62 -15.89 11.25
C ASN A 242 2.35 -14.66 10.37
N TYR A 243 2.39 -14.84 9.06
CA TYR A 243 2.15 -13.75 8.12
C TYR A 243 0.81 -13.89 7.42
N SER A 244 0.24 -12.77 7.03
CA SER A 244 -0.91 -12.72 6.13
C SER A 244 -0.82 -11.52 5.21
N MET A 245 -1.50 -11.61 4.07
CA MET A 245 -1.59 -10.53 3.11
C MET A 245 -2.98 -10.47 2.50
N THR A 246 -3.48 -9.25 2.37
CA THR A 246 -4.68 -8.94 1.59
C THR A 246 -4.36 -7.88 0.54
N GLY A 247 -5.04 -7.91 -0.60
CA GLY A 247 -4.83 -6.93 -1.65
C GLY A 247 -6.11 -6.56 -2.36
N GLY A 248 -6.39 -5.26 -2.48
CA GLY A 248 -7.52 -4.70 -3.19
C GLY A 248 -7.07 -3.81 -4.36
N TRP A 249 -7.71 -4.03 -5.53
CA TRP A 249 -7.40 -3.31 -6.76
C TRP A 249 -8.65 -2.94 -7.56
N HIS A 250 -9.53 -2.14 -6.98
CA HIS A 250 -9.37 -1.26 -5.80
C HIS A 250 -9.90 -1.90 -4.50
N SER A 251 -9.26 -1.49 -3.40
CA SER A 251 -9.64 -1.90 -2.04
C SER A 251 -10.69 -0.96 -1.44
N ILE A 252 -10.64 0.29 -1.80
CA ILE A 252 -11.54 1.35 -1.32
C ILE A 252 -11.93 2.21 -2.51
N LYS A 253 -13.23 2.54 -2.57
CA LYS A 253 -13.78 3.55 -3.46
C LYS A 253 -14.58 4.52 -2.61
N SER A 254 -14.22 5.80 -2.67
CA SER A 254 -14.75 6.79 -1.74
C SER A 254 -14.62 8.20 -2.30
N LYS A 255 -15.47 9.09 -1.82
CA LYS A 255 -15.44 10.50 -2.18
C LYS A 255 -14.32 11.24 -1.46
N TYR A 256 -13.52 12.02 -2.17
CA TYR A 256 -12.57 12.97 -1.61
C TYR A 256 -13.33 14.21 -1.15
N GLY A 257 -13.96 14.14 0.03
CA GLY A 257 -15.10 14.99 0.37
C GLY A 257 -14.85 16.10 1.36
N SER A 258 -13.83 16.00 2.22
CA SER A 258 -13.55 17.03 3.23
C SER A 258 -12.17 16.81 3.82
N ASN A 259 -11.58 17.86 4.38
CA ASN A 259 -10.22 17.87 4.90
C ASN A 259 -9.14 17.95 3.81
N HIS A 260 -8.06 18.65 4.14
CA HIS A 260 -6.91 18.87 3.24
C HIS A 260 -5.91 17.72 3.36
N TRP A 261 -6.29 16.54 2.90
CA TRP A 261 -5.42 15.38 3.01
C TRP A 261 -4.17 15.57 2.15
N LEU A 262 -3.00 15.38 2.73
CA LEU A 262 -1.68 15.62 2.14
C LEU A 262 -1.46 17.07 1.64
N GLY A 263 -2.34 18.00 2.02
CA GLY A 263 -2.25 19.41 1.63
C GLY A 263 -3.07 19.81 0.41
N PHE A 264 -3.96 18.94 -0.08
CA PHE A 264 -4.78 19.23 -1.25
C PHE A 264 -6.24 19.47 -0.88
N GLU A 265 -6.85 20.43 -1.57
CA GLU A 265 -8.24 20.81 -1.37
C GLU A 265 -9.20 19.68 -1.75
N PRO A 266 -10.24 19.43 -0.95
CA PRO A 266 -11.30 18.50 -1.30
C PRO A 266 -12.09 18.98 -2.51
N ASN A 267 -12.41 18.09 -3.42
CA ASN A 267 -13.14 18.42 -4.65
C ASN A 267 -14.33 17.50 -4.93
N ASN A 268 -14.70 16.65 -3.98
CA ASN A 268 -15.82 15.71 -4.05
C ASN A 268 -15.73 14.66 -5.18
N VAL A 269 -14.58 14.46 -5.77
CA VAL A 269 -14.35 13.43 -6.77
C VAL A 269 -14.36 12.05 -6.10
N MET A 270 -14.99 11.07 -6.75
CA MET A 270 -14.94 9.69 -6.36
C MET A 270 -13.57 9.11 -6.74
N VAL A 271 -12.82 8.61 -5.77
CA VAL A 271 -11.49 8.04 -5.96
C VAL A 271 -11.46 6.55 -5.63
N GLU A 272 -10.65 5.83 -6.34
CA GLU A 272 -10.34 4.42 -6.14
C GLU A 272 -8.93 4.27 -5.56
N MET A 273 -8.78 3.39 -4.56
CA MET A 273 -7.51 3.18 -3.89
C MET A 273 -7.01 1.76 -4.09
N ARG A 274 -5.75 1.64 -4.50
CA ARG A 274 -5.05 0.38 -4.59
C ARG A 274 -4.21 0.20 -3.34
N VAL A 275 -4.42 -0.91 -2.68
CA VAL A 275 -3.79 -1.19 -1.40
C VAL A 275 -3.32 -2.64 -1.38
N MET A 276 -2.20 -2.88 -0.74
CA MET A 276 -1.78 -4.20 -0.26
C MET A 276 -1.52 -4.05 1.24
N ASP A 277 -1.95 -5.05 2.01
CA ASP A 277 -1.74 -5.08 3.45
C ASP A 277 -0.96 -6.34 3.81
N PHE A 278 0.22 -6.19 4.37
CA PHE A 278 1.03 -7.29 4.90
C PHE A 278 1.05 -7.21 6.42
N TYR A 279 0.81 -8.31 7.07
CA TYR A 279 0.74 -8.40 8.53
C TYR A 279 1.72 -9.45 9.06
N LEU A 280 2.40 -9.10 10.15
CA LEU A 280 3.10 -10.04 11.03
C LEU A 280 2.26 -10.22 12.30
N HIS A 281 1.94 -11.46 12.61
CA HIS A 281 1.32 -11.86 13.87
C HIS A 281 2.38 -12.37 14.84
N HIS A 282 2.33 -11.92 16.07
CA HIS A 282 3.22 -12.33 17.15
C HIS A 282 2.43 -12.43 18.44
N GLU A 283 2.62 -13.50 19.20
CA GLU A 283 1.85 -13.79 20.42
C GLU A 283 0.33 -13.76 20.19
N GLY A 284 -0.12 -14.18 19.01
CA GLY A 284 -1.54 -14.23 18.64
C GLY A 284 -2.18 -12.87 18.31
N LEU A 285 -1.39 -11.80 18.16
CA LEU A 285 -1.85 -10.45 17.84
C LEU A 285 -1.09 -9.87 16.64
N ILE A 286 -1.68 -8.92 15.93
CA ILE A 286 -1.02 -8.19 14.84
C ILE A 286 0.06 -7.30 15.44
N ARG A 287 1.32 -7.62 15.14
CA ARG A 287 2.50 -6.95 15.69
C ARG A 287 3.03 -5.87 14.77
N GLU A 288 3.02 -6.12 13.47
CA GLU A 288 3.48 -5.19 12.43
C GLU A 288 2.57 -5.29 11.21
N ASN A 289 2.39 -4.16 10.54
CA ASN A 289 1.58 -4.08 9.33
C ASN A 289 2.25 -3.13 8.33
N TRP A 290 2.56 -3.61 7.13
CA TRP A 290 3.09 -2.82 6.02
C TRP A 290 1.98 -2.57 5.02
N VAL A 291 1.68 -1.30 4.75
CA VAL A 291 0.52 -0.88 3.96
C VAL A 291 0.95 0.06 2.83
N PRO A 292 1.38 -0.46 1.69
CA PRO A 292 1.50 0.35 0.49
C PRO A 292 0.12 0.77 -0.02
N ILE A 293 -0.01 2.06 -0.25
CA ILE A 293 -1.17 2.67 -0.91
C ILE A 293 -0.63 3.47 -2.10
N ASP A 294 -1.28 3.36 -3.25
CA ASP A 294 -0.89 4.12 -4.45
C ASP A 294 -1.32 5.59 -4.31
N ILE A 295 -0.54 6.35 -3.53
CA ILE A 295 -0.81 7.76 -3.24
C ILE A 295 -0.81 8.60 -4.52
N ALA A 296 0.16 8.40 -5.41
CA ALA A 296 0.24 9.14 -6.67
C ALA A 296 -1.01 8.93 -7.53
N TYR A 297 -1.58 7.71 -7.52
CA TYR A 297 -2.82 7.40 -8.23
C TYR A 297 -4.03 8.11 -7.61
N ILE A 298 -4.12 8.17 -6.28
CA ILE A 298 -5.19 8.90 -5.59
C ILE A 298 -5.11 10.39 -5.95
N LEU A 299 -3.92 10.99 -5.83
CA LEU A 299 -3.70 12.41 -6.15
C LEU A 299 -4.06 12.73 -7.60
N LYS A 300 -3.67 11.87 -8.52
CA LYS A 300 -4.01 12.05 -9.93
C LYS A 300 -5.51 12.08 -10.21
N GLN A 301 -6.29 11.24 -9.54
CA GLN A 301 -7.75 11.23 -9.68
C GLN A 301 -8.40 12.54 -9.21
N ILE A 302 -7.79 13.24 -8.26
CA ILE A 302 -8.25 14.57 -7.81
C ILE A 302 -7.64 15.72 -8.62
N GLY A 303 -6.91 15.42 -9.70
CA GLY A 303 -6.34 16.41 -10.61
C GLY A 303 -4.92 16.87 -10.25
N VAL A 304 -4.23 16.17 -9.34
CA VAL A 304 -2.87 16.52 -8.90
C VAL A 304 -1.85 15.54 -9.48
N ASP A 305 -0.93 16.02 -10.30
CA ASP A 305 0.27 15.29 -10.72
C ASP A 305 1.45 15.66 -9.81
N ILE A 306 1.81 14.75 -8.91
CA ILE A 306 2.88 14.97 -7.93
C ILE A 306 4.25 15.15 -8.57
N PHE A 307 4.47 14.58 -9.77
CA PHE A 307 5.75 14.73 -10.49
C PHE A 307 5.88 16.10 -11.17
N GLU A 308 4.77 16.73 -11.53
CA GLU A 308 4.80 18.11 -12.02
C GLU A 308 5.08 19.11 -10.89
N LEU A 309 4.65 18.81 -9.66
CA LEU A 309 4.84 19.72 -8.53
C LEU A 309 6.31 19.89 -8.14
N ILE A 310 7.18 18.92 -8.39
CA ILE A 310 8.61 19.04 -8.08
C ILE A 310 9.33 20.11 -8.92
N HIS A 311 8.76 20.50 -10.05
CA HIS A 311 9.32 21.50 -10.96
C HIS A 311 8.75 22.92 -10.74
N LYS A 312 7.77 23.08 -9.84
CA LYS A 312 7.08 24.37 -9.59
C LYS A 312 7.67 25.17 -8.43
N LYS A 313 8.87 24.78 -7.94
CA LYS A 313 9.59 25.50 -6.87
C LYS A 313 10.71 26.36 -7.44
#